data_9d3920a4c89fae6204d25d54d743c18c
#
_entry.id   9d3920a4c89fae6204d25d54d743c18c
#
_cell.length_a   1.000
_cell.length_b   1.000
_cell.length_c   1.000
_cell.angle_alpha   90.00
_cell.angle_beta   90.00
_cell.angle_gamma   90.00
#
_symmetry.space_group_name_H-M   'P 1'
#
loop_
_entity.id
_entity.type
_entity.pdbx_description
1 polymer ?
#
loop_
_entity_poly.entity_id
_entity_poly.type
_entity_poly.pdbx_seq_one_letter_code
_entity_poly.pdbx_strand_id
1 'polypeptide(L)'
;DKSDLVRKEKEMADQDDVVAFIVIDNLQEMLQFEKEKYRIAAARAESTLRRFAQQVQGILKEYENYKFIMVFKACYLPQMLQKRFPIMDEIREIRADENMPVTLSIGVSDISGTLAQKEEAARSALETALQRGGDQAVYKTRDNVEYYGGRTKTLQKRTKVRSRVIATELVALIAKSENVLIMGHAHADHDALGSCVGLAALCRYCGVDAKIAMENDNENISACLDCIEQDEAFSNVFVECEEILDFVRPNTLLLISDVCNPRTFSVPELYENVRRCVIIDHHRLASELPYPPLISYIEPAASSASELVAEILEQVMPAGEISKECADLMLAGMLLDTDQFTRNTGVRTFSAALYLRGEGADPADAKRLFRSSLD
;
A
#
# COMPACT_ATOMS: atom_id res chain seq x y z
N ASP A 1 -44.65 19.50 29.41
CA ASP A 1 -44.35 20.70 28.64
C ASP A 1 -43.40 20.30 27.49
N LYS A 2 -43.66 20.80 26.27
CA LYS A 2 -42.92 20.44 25.07
C LYS A 2 -41.43 20.81 25.19
N SER A 3 -41.11 21.87 25.92
CA SER A 3 -39.75 22.33 26.23
C SER A 3 -39.00 21.36 27.15
N ASP A 4 -39.67 20.75 28.13
CA ASP A 4 -39.05 19.77 29.02
C ASP A 4 -38.78 18.44 28.31
N LEU A 5 -39.63 18.06 27.36
CA LEU A 5 -39.42 16.86 26.56
C LEU A 5 -38.19 17.00 25.64
N VAL A 6 -38.09 18.12 24.93
CA VAL A 6 -36.95 18.47 24.06
C VAL A 6 -35.64 18.56 24.86
N ARG A 7 -35.68 19.11 26.08
CA ARG A 7 -34.51 19.16 26.96
C ARG A 7 -34.07 17.78 27.39
N LYS A 8 -35.00 16.91 27.80
CA LYS A 8 -34.70 15.54 28.19
C LYS A 8 -34.19 14.69 27.03
N GLU A 9 -34.76 14.83 25.84
CA GLU A 9 -34.26 14.16 24.63
C GLU A 9 -32.83 14.58 24.31
N LYS A 10 -32.51 15.87 24.44
CA LYS A 10 -31.17 16.39 24.26
C LYS A 10 -30.19 15.87 25.33
N GLU A 11 -30.59 15.89 26.61
CA GLU A 11 -29.81 15.33 27.72
C GLU A 11 -29.54 13.83 27.53
N MET A 12 -30.52 13.06 27.01
CA MET A 12 -30.33 11.64 26.69
C MET A 12 -29.40 11.46 25.50
N ALA A 13 -29.52 12.26 24.43
CA ALA A 13 -28.62 12.21 23.29
C ALA A 13 -27.17 12.57 23.66
N ASP A 14 -26.98 13.56 24.54
CA ASP A 14 -25.66 13.97 25.05
C ASP A 14 -24.99 12.88 25.91
N GLN A 15 -25.78 11.98 26.52
CA GLN A 15 -25.31 10.83 27.31
C GLN A 15 -25.09 9.55 26.49
N ASP A 16 -25.45 9.55 25.20
CA ASP A 16 -25.25 8.40 24.35
C ASP A 16 -23.75 8.14 24.13
N ASP A 17 -23.41 6.89 23.81
CA ASP A 17 -22.03 6.48 23.59
C ASP A 17 -21.65 6.67 22.12
N VAL A 18 -20.47 7.23 21.88
CA VAL A 18 -19.83 7.34 20.57
C VAL A 18 -18.64 6.38 20.53
N VAL A 19 -18.48 5.68 19.43
CA VAL A 19 -17.35 4.77 19.19
C VAL A 19 -16.42 5.38 18.18
N ALA A 20 -15.12 5.34 18.48
CA ALA A 20 -14.07 5.70 17.55
C ALA A 20 -13.02 4.58 17.46
N PHE A 21 -12.61 4.26 16.24
CA PHE A 21 -11.43 3.46 15.96
C PHE A 21 -10.29 4.39 15.55
N ILE A 22 -9.11 4.14 16.11
CA ILE A 22 -7.94 5.01 15.92
C ILE A 22 -6.74 4.13 15.60
N VAL A 23 -6.02 4.49 14.55
CA VAL A 23 -4.75 3.86 14.17
C VAL A 23 -3.66 4.92 14.19
N ILE A 24 -2.53 4.61 14.83
CA ILE A 24 -1.33 5.41 14.67
C ILE A 24 -0.65 4.91 13.41
N ASP A 25 -0.73 5.73 12.35
CA ASP A 25 -0.24 5.36 11.03
C ASP A 25 1.28 5.16 11.04
N ASN A 26 1.77 4.24 10.21
CA ASN A 26 3.18 4.03 9.88
C ASN A 26 4.10 3.52 11.00
N LEU A 27 3.65 3.40 12.26
CA LEU A 27 4.52 2.93 13.34
C LEU A 27 4.86 1.45 13.23
N GLN A 28 3.94 0.60 12.77
CA GLN A 28 4.20 -0.83 12.57
C GLN A 28 5.34 -1.07 11.55
N GLU A 29 5.35 -0.30 10.48
CA GLU A 29 6.35 -0.39 9.42
C GLU A 29 7.71 0.16 9.88
N MET A 30 7.71 1.26 10.63
CA MET A 30 8.91 1.93 11.13
C MET A 30 9.68 1.11 12.16
N LEU A 31 8.99 0.36 13.01
CA LEU A 31 9.60 -0.47 14.05
C LEU A 31 10.39 -1.67 13.48
N GLN A 32 10.17 -2.04 12.23
CA GLN A 32 10.94 -3.08 11.55
C GLN A 32 12.35 -2.59 11.19
N PHE A 33 12.54 -1.29 10.94
CA PHE A 33 13.78 -0.73 10.37
C PHE A 33 14.71 -0.03 11.38
N GLU A 34 14.20 0.73 12.38
CA GLU A 34 15.00 1.39 13.41
C GLU A 34 14.31 1.36 14.79
N LYS A 35 14.63 0.37 15.60
CA LYS A 35 13.85 0.01 16.82
C LYS A 35 13.77 1.09 17.90
N GLU A 36 14.79 1.91 18.15
CA GLU A 36 14.86 2.73 19.36
C GLU A 36 14.21 4.12 19.21
N LYS A 37 14.49 4.85 18.13
CA LYS A 37 13.91 6.18 17.88
C LYS A 37 12.40 6.12 17.68
N TYR A 38 11.93 5.11 16.94
CA TYR A 38 10.51 4.92 16.68
C TYR A 38 9.73 4.45 17.89
N ARG A 39 10.34 3.69 18.81
CA ARG A 39 9.72 3.32 20.09
C ARG A 39 9.44 4.55 20.96
N ILE A 40 10.34 5.53 20.97
CA ILE A 40 10.13 6.78 21.71
C ILE A 40 8.99 7.60 21.10
N ALA A 41 8.93 7.72 19.77
CA ALA A 41 7.84 8.41 19.08
C ALA A 41 6.49 7.71 19.30
N ALA A 42 6.47 6.38 19.22
CA ALA A 42 5.30 5.55 19.49
C ALA A 42 4.78 5.75 20.92
N ALA A 43 5.66 5.68 21.91
CA ALA A 43 5.29 5.89 23.31
C ALA A 43 4.75 7.31 23.58
N ARG A 44 5.32 8.32 22.92
CA ARG A 44 4.82 9.71 23.00
C ARG A 44 3.43 9.84 22.36
N ALA A 45 3.23 9.24 21.18
CA ALA A 45 1.95 9.25 20.49
C ALA A 45 0.87 8.55 21.30
N GLU A 46 1.15 7.38 21.85
CA GLU A 46 0.25 6.65 22.75
C GLU A 46 -0.07 7.47 24.01
N SER A 47 0.94 8.07 24.65
CA SER A 47 0.74 8.91 25.84
C SER A 47 -0.16 10.12 25.52
N THR A 48 0.04 10.75 24.37
CA THR A 48 -0.79 11.88 23.91
C THR A 48 -2.23 11.43 23.64
N LEU A 49 -2.42 10.28 23.00
CA LEU A 49 -3.74 9.71 22.75
C LEU A 49 -4.47 9.34 24.05
N ARG A 50 -3.77 8.76 25.04
CA ARG A 50 -4.33 8.46 26.37
C ARG A 50 -4.75 9.73 27.12
N ARG A 51 -3.95 10.79 27.07
CA ARG A 51 -4.29 12.10 27.63
C ARG A 51 -5.53 12.69 26.97
N PHE A 52 -5.62 12.62 25.65
CA PHE A 52 -6.81 13.06 24.91
C PHE A 52 -8.06 12.28 25.33
N ALA A 53 -7.98 10.95 25.45
CA ALA A 53 -9.09 10.13 25.92
C ALA A 53 -9.57 10.55 27.33
N GLN A 54 -8.64 10.87 28.24
CA GLN A 54 -8.98 11.38 29.58
C GLN A 54 -9.71 12.74 29.52
N GLN A 55 -9.29 13.65 28.63
CA GLN A 55 -9.93 14.96 28.49
C GLN A 55 -11.40 14.86 28.07
N VAL A 56 -11.75 13.84 27.28
CA VAL A 56 -13.12 13.57 26.83
C VAL A 56 -13.83 12.52 27.69
N GLN A 57 -13.25 12.19 28.86
CA GLN A 57 -13.75 11.16 29.77
C GLN A 57 -14.06 9.83 29.07
N GLY A 58 -13.29 9.53 28.02
CA GLY A 58 -13.43 8.32 27.22
C GLY A 58 -12.59 7.15 27.74
N ILE A 59 -13.03 5.96 27.41
CA ILE A 59 -12.30 4.71 27.65
C ILE A 59 -11.53 4.40 26.38
N LEU A 60 -10.20 4.31 26.47
CA LEU A 60 -9.32 3.95 25.36
C LEU A 60 -8.71 2.57 25.64
N LYS A 61 -8.86 1.65 24.68
CA LYS A 61 -8.28 0.31 24.75
C LYS A 61 -7.53 0.01 23.45
N GLU A 62 -6.30 -0.44 23.59
CA GLU A 62 -5.55 -1.04 22.48
C GLU A 62 -6.07 -2.47 22.25
N TYR A 63 -6.40 -2.81 21.01
CA TYR A 63 -6.88 -4.15 20.62
C TYR A 63 -5.92 -4.87 19.69
N GLU A 64 -5.01 -4.12 19.06
CA GLU A 64 -3.92 -4.61 18.22
C GLU A 64 -2.79 -3.57 18.28
N ASN A 65 -1.55 -3.93 17.97
CA ASN A 65 -0.42 -3.00 18.02
C ASN A 65 -0.72 -1.68 17.32
N TYR A 66 -0.70 -0.58 18.09
CA TYR A 66 -1.00 0.81 17.64
C TYR A 66 -2.39 1.04 17.08
N LYS A 67 -3.31 0.11 17.32
CA LYS A 67 -4.73 0.22 16.97
C LYS A 67 -5.58 0.27 18.23
N PHE A 68 -6.40 1.27 18.32
CA PHE A 68 -7.18 1.58 19.52
C PHE A 68 -8.65 1.70 19.21
N ILE A 69 -9.48 1.28 20.17
CA ILE A 69 -10.89 1.63 20.24
C ILE A 69 -11.08 2.62 21.39
N MET A 70 -11.85 3.66 21.13
CA MET A 70 -12.24 4.67 22.12
C MET A 70 -13.76 4.78 22.19
N VAL A 71 -14.29 4.76 23.41
CA VAL A 71 -15.71 4.99 23.67
C VAL A 71 -15.84 6.22 24.57
N PHE A 72 -16.65 7.19 24.20
CA PHE A 72 -16.84 8.44 24.91
C PHE A 72 -18.27 8.96 24.76
N LYS A 73 -18.68 9.95 25.58
CA LYS A 73 -20.04 10.50 25.52
C LYS A 73 -20.22 11.48 24.37
N ALA A 74 -21.40 11.43 23.74
CA ALA A 74 -21.74 12.24 22.57
C ALA A 74 -21.61 13.76 22.82
N CYS A 75 -21.75 14.22 24.06
CA CYS A 75 -21.56 15.63 24.41
C CYS A 75 -20.18 16.20 24.05
N TYR A 76 -19.13 15.36 23.93
CA TYR A 76 -17.80 15.80 23.54
C TYR A 76 -17.59 15.88 22.01
N LEU A 77 -18.41 15.18 21.23
CA LEU A 77 -18.26 15.09 19.78
C LEU A 77 -18.38 16.44 19.05
N PRO A 78 -19.36 17.33 19.36
CA PRO A 78 -19.47 18.61 18.69
C PRO A 78 -18.21 19.48 18.77
N GLN A 79 -17.52 19.47 19.91
CA GLN A 79 -16.27 20.20 20.09
C GLN A 79 -15.13 19.59 19.26
N MET A 80 -15.06 18.27 19.14
CA MET A 80 -14.08 17.58 18.29
C MET A 80 -14.28 17.93 16.81
N LEU A 81 -15.53 17.90 16.35
CA LEU A 81 -15.89 18.25 14.97
C LEU A 81 -15.57 19.72 14.66
N GLN A 82 -15.98 20.65 15.56
CA GLN A 82 -15.72 22.08 15.41
C GLN A 82 -14.21 22.37 15.33
N LYS A 83 -13.41 21.74 16.15
CA LYS A 83 -11.94 21.89 16.19
C LYS A 83 -11.22 20.97 15.19
N ARG A 84 -11.96 20.23 14.36
CA ARG A 84 -11.44 19.35 13.31
C ARG A 84 -10.47 18.30 13.85
N PHE A 85 -10.80 17.63 14.96
CA PHE A 85 -9.98 16.61 15.62
C PHE A 85 -8.56 17.12 15.96
N PRO A 86 -8.42 18.00 16.97
CA PRO A 86 -7.13 18.64 17.30
C PRO A 86 -6.04 17.64 17.70
N ILE A 87 -6.42 16.46 18.16
CA ILE A 87 -5.48 15.37 18.48
C ILE A 87 -4.59 14.99 17.30
N MET A 88 -5.09 15.10 16.07
CA MET A 88 -4.33 14.82 14.87
C MET A 88 -3.16 15.79 14.70
N ASP A 89 -3.37 17.08 14.99
CA ASP A 89 -2.31 18.09 14.90
C ASP A 89 -1.30 17.91 16.03
N GLU A 90 -1.75 17.59 17.27
CA GLU A 90 -0.85 17.28 18.40
C GLU A 90 0.06 16.07 18.10
N ILE A 91 -0.49 15.03 17.47
CA ILE A 91 0.28 13.84 17.11
C ILE A 91 1.28 14.15 15.97
N ARG A 92 0.91 14.99 15.00
CA ARG A 92 1.83 15.40 13.92
C ARG A 92 3.03 16.19 14.40
N GLU A 93 2.97 16.84 15.57
CA GLU A 93 4.13 17.49 16.19
C GLU A 93 5.16 16.47 16.70
N ILE A 94 4.75 15.23 16.93
CA ILE A 94 5.65 14.15 17.32
C ILE A 94 6.38 13.66 16.07
N ARG A 95 7.69 13.75 16.09
CA ARG A 95 8.54 13.32 14.98
C ARG A 95 9.31 12.08 15.38
N ALA A 96 9.27 11.09 14.54
CA ALA A 96 10.06 9.88 14.66
C ALA A 96 11.48 10.10 14.13
N ASP A 97 11.64 10.99 13.11
CA ASP A 97 12.90 11.49 12.57
C ASP A 97 12.70 12.95 12.13
N GLU A 98 13.77 13.70 11.81
CA GLU A 98 13.72 15.15 11.48
C GLU A 98 12.64 15.52 10.45
N ASN A 99 12.33 14.61 9.52
CA ASN A 99 11.35 14.82 8.43
C ASN A 99 10.09 13.95 8.52
N MET A 100 9.87 13.19 9.62
CA MET A 100 8.83 12.17 9.67
C MET A 100 7.87 12.37 10.85
N PRO A 101 6.74 13.09 10.65
CA PRO A 101 5.71 13.21 11.65
C PRO A 101 4.96 11.88 11.83
N VAL A 102 4.56 11.60 13.06
CA VAL A 102 3.57 10.55 13.35
C VAL A 102 2.20 11.04 12.93
N THR A 103 1.36 10.18 12.34
CA THR A 103 0.01 10.55 11.91
C THR A 103 -1.03 9.62 12.52
N LEU A 104 -2.30 10.06 12.52
CA LEU A 104 -3.44 9.29 12.98
C LEU A 104 -4.49 9.13 11.89
N SER A 105 -5.05 7.94 11.80
CA SER A 105 -6.30 7.68 11.11
C SER A 105 -7.40 7.39 12.13
N ILE A 106 -8.54 8.08 12.02
CA ILE A 106 -9.64 7.99 12.97
C ILE A 106 -10.94 7.72 12.21
N GLY A 107 -11.69 6.70 12.63
CA GLY A 107 -13.07 6.49 12.21
C GLY A 107 -14.00 6.69 13.40
N VAL A 108 -14.97 7.59 13.28
CA VAL A 108 -15.92 7.92 14.35
C VAL A 108 -17.34 7.73 13.87
N SER A 109 -18.21 7.18 14.72
CA SER A 109 -19.65 7.10 14.46
C SER A 109 -20.47 7.34 15.71
N ASP A 110 -21.53 8.11 15.56
CA ASP A 110 -22.56 8.38 16.55
C ASP A 110 -23.94 7.88 16.11
N ILE A 111 -24.00 6.92 15.20
CA ILE A 111 -25.28 6.35 14.75
C ILE A 111 -26.09 5.85 15.94
N SER A 112 -27.41 6.04 15.89
CA SER A 112 -28.34 5.45 16.87
C SER A 112 -28.39 3.93 16.69
N GLY A 113 -28.26 3.17 17.77
CA GLY A 113 -28.31 1.72 17.72
C GLY A 113 -27.54 1.05 18.85
N THR A 114 -27.33 -0.24 18.73
CA THR A 114 -26.53 -1.01 19.68
C THR A 114 -25.04 -0.67 19.58
N LEU A 115 -24.28 -0.96 20.64
CA LEU A 115 -22.84 -0.73 20.66
C LEU A 115 -22.14 -1.47 19.49
N ALA A 116 -22.59 -2.67 19.13
CA ALA A 116 -22.05 -3.42 18.01
C ALA A 116 -22.28 -2.73 16.65
N GLN A 117 -23.45 -2.11 16.45
CA GLN A 117 -23.73 -1.34 15.23
C GLN A 117 -22.87 -0.06 15.16
N LYS A 118 -22.68 0.63 16.30
CA LYS A 118 -21.78 1.79 16.38
C LYS A 118 -20.33 1.40 16.12
N GLU A 119 -19.89 0.25 16.64
CA GLU A 119 -18.57 -0.30 16.38
C GLU A 119 -18.35 -0.57 14.90
N GLU A 120 -19.29 -1.28 14.25
CA GLU A 120 -19.21 -1.60 12.81
C GLU A 120 -19.14 -0.32 11.95
N ALA A 121 -19.97 0.69 12.27
CA ALA A 121 -19.98 1.95 11.55
C ALA A 121 -18.67 2.75 11.74
N ALA A 122 -18.11 2.79 12.96
CA ALA A 122 -16.85 3.44 13.25
C ALA A 122 -15.66 2.72 12.59
N ARG A 123 -15.69 1.39 12.54
CA ARG A 123 -14.71 0.56 11.82
C ARG A 123 -14.74 0.86 10.31
N SER A 124 -15.92 0.87 9.71
CA SER A 124 -16.11 1.25 8.30
C SER A 124 -15.65 2.69 8.01
N ALA A 125 -15.84 3.62 8.96
CA ALA A 125 -15.33 4.99 8.84
C ALA A 125 -13.79 5.00 8.88
N LEU A 126 -13.15 4.23 9.76
CA LEU A 126 -11.69 4.08 9.79
C LEU A 126 -11.15 3.49 8.49
N GLU A 127 -11.78 2.44 7.97
CA GLU A 127 -11.40 1.87 6.67
C GLU A 127 -11.45 2.92 5.57
N THR A 128 -12.49 3.76 5.56
CA THR A 128 -12.58 4.90 4.63
C THR A 128 -11.44 5.90 4.83
N ALA A 129 -11.03 6.21 6.08
CA ALA A 129 -9.90 7.09 6.37
C ALA A 129 -8.57 6.50 5.81
N LEU A 130 -8.33 5.22 6.10
CA LEU A 130 -7.16 4.50 5.60
C LEU A 130 -7.20 4.39 4.08
N GLN A 131 -8.38 4.17 3.49
CA GLN A 131 -8.59 4.13 2.04
C GLN A 131 -8.24 5.41 1.32
N ARG A 132 -8.26 6.51 1.95
CA ARG A 132 -7.92 7.82 1.40
C ARG A 132 -6.47 8.24 1.67
N GLY A 133 -5.65 7.31 2.16
CA GLY A 133 -4.23 7.54 2.42
C GLY A 133 -3.87 7.83 3.89
N GLY A 134 -4.80 7.66 4.82
CA GLY A 134 -4.55 7.92 6.25
C GLY A 134 -4.46 9.42 6.60
N ASP A 135 -3.93 9.72 7.80
CA ASP A 135 -3.76 11.08 8.33
C ASP A 135 -5.05 11.91 8.32
N GLN A 136 -6.18 11.27 8.58
CA GLN A 136 -7.49 11.92 8.56
C GLN A 136 -8.47 11.25 9.54
N ALA A 137 -9.47 12.02 9.95
CA ALA A 137 -10.62 11.51 10.66
C ALA A 137 -11.84 11.48 9.71
N VAL A 138 -12.56 10.37 9.73
CA VAL A 138 -13.83 10.19 9.04
C VAL A 138 -14.92 10.07 10.08
N TYR A 139 -15.88 10.97 10.03
CA TYR A 139 -17.07 10.94 10.86
C TYR A 139 -18.25 10.46 10.02
N LYS A 140 -18.86 9.37 10.44
CA LYS A 140 -19.95 8.71 9.73
C LYS A 140 -21.22 8.76 10.57
N THR A 141 -22.23 9.44 10.07
CA THR A 141 -23.60 9.39 10.55
C THR A 141 -24.42 8.41 9.71
N ARG A 142 -25.71 8.28 10.00
CA ARG A 142 -26.60 7.43 9.21
C ARG A 142 -26.73 7.91 7.76
N ASP A 143 -26.73 9.24 7.55
CA ASP A 143 -27.06 9.86 6.26
C ASP A 143 -25.90 10.63 5.63
N ASN A 144 -24.77 10.79 6.35
CA ASN A 144 -23.66 11.62 5.90
C ASN A 144 -22.30 11.07 6.33
N VAL A 145 -21.27 11.41 5.56
CA VAL A 145 -19.88 11.14 5.87
C VAL A 145 -19.08 12.42 5.74
N GLU A 146 -18.41 12.82 6.81
CA GLU A 146 -17.57 14.03 6.85
C GLU A 146 -16.11 13.65 7.02
N TYR A 147 -15.24 14.45 6.40
CA TYR A 147 -13.80 14.20 6.36
C TYR A 147 -13.03 15.36 6.99
N TYR A 148 -12.10 15.05 7.89
CA TYR A 148 -11.28 16.01 8.61
C TYR A 148 -9.80 15.62 8.48
N GLY A 149 -8.92 16.56 8.16
CA GLY A 149 -7.48 16.30 7.96
C GLY A 149 -7.12 16.05 6.49
N GLY A 150 -6.16 15.20 6.22
CA GLY A 150 -5.69 14.92 4.85
C GLY A 150 -4.83 16.04 4.25
N ARG A 151 -4.15 16.85 5.10
CA ARG A 151 -3.33 17.99 4.68
C ARG A 151 -1.87 17.66 4.41
N THR A 152 -1.46 16.44 4.67
CA THR A 152 -0.04 16.10 4.64
C THR A 152 0.44 15.82 3.22
N LYS A 153 1.00 16.85 2.57
CA LYS A 153 1.91 16.70 1.42
C LYS A 153 3.21 15.94 1.80
N THR A 154 3.32 15.47 3.03
CA THR A 154 4.55 14.93 3.64
C THR A 154 4.78 13.45 3.31
N LEU A 155 3.78 12.72 2.84
CA LEU A 155 3.94 11.33 2.37
C LEU A 155 4.98 11.20 1.23
N GLN A 156 5.15 12.25 0.43
CA GLN A 156 6.08 12.23 -0.72
C GLN A 156 7.58 12.19 -0.35
N LYS A 157 7.98 12.67 0.84
CA LYS A 157 9.40 12.60 1.28
C LYS A 157 9.79 11.27 1.94
N ARG A 158 8.82 10.54 2.49
CA ARG A 158 9.03 9.25 3.15
C ARG A 158 9.57 8.17 2.22
N THR A 159 9.14 8.19 1.00
CA THR A 159 9.21 7.05 0.11
C THR A 159 10.58 6.84 -0.53
N LYS A 160 11.35 7.90 -0.83
CA LYS A 160 12.70 7.71 -1.38
C LYS A 160 13.68 7.06 -0.39
N VAL A 161 13.50 7.23 0.92
CA VAL A 161 14.31 6.51 1.92
C VAL A 161 13.87 5.07 2.03
N ARG A 162 12.56 4.82 2.06
CA ARG A 162 12.01 3.45 2.14
C ARG A 162 12.35 2.66 0.88
N SER A 163 12.12 3.21 -0.32
CA SER A 163 12.49 2.53 -1.56
C SER A 163 13.97 2.21 -1.65
N ARG A 164 14.86 3.08 -1.14
CA ARG A 164 16.30 2.79 -1.08
C ARG A 164 16.65 1.63 -0.15
N VAL A 165 16.06 1.56 1.03
CA VAL A 165 16.27 0.46 1.99
C VAL A 165 15.77 -0.85 1.37
N ILE A 166 14.53 -0.84 0.88
CA ILE A 166 13.92 -2.00 0.19
C ILE A 166 14.79 -2.45 -0.99
N ALA A 167 15.23 -1.53 -1.84
CA ALA A 167 16.07 -1.83 -3.00
C ALA A 167 17.39 -2.50 -2.58
N THR A 168 18.04 -1.98 -1.54
CA THR A 168 19.31 -2.55 -1.02
C THR A 168 19.09 -3.95 -0.45
N GLU A 169 18.02 -4.15 0.32
CA GLU A 169 17.69 -5.47 0.91
C GLU A 169 17.29 -6.47 -0.18
N LEU A 170 16.50 -6.04 -1.16
CA LEU A 170 16.06 -6.89 -2.27
C LEU A 170 17.26 -7.37 -3.10
N VAL A 171 18.18 -6.47 -3.46
CA VAL A 171 19.44 -6.85 -4.15
C VAL A 171 20.24 -7.86 -3.33
N ALA A 172 20.34 -7.67 -2.01
CA ALA A 172 21.06 -8.59 -1.14
C ALA A 172 20.37 -9.97 -1.04
N LEU A 173 19.03 -10.03 -1.10
CA LEU A 173 18.28 -11.30 -1.15
C LEU A 173 18.43 -12.00 -2.49
N ILE A 174 18.31 -11.28 -3.61
CA ILE A 174 18.50 -11.81 -4.96
C ILE A 174 19.90 -12.39 -5.09
N ALA A 175 20.94 -11.63 -4.77
CA ALA A 175 22.34 -12.05 -4.90
C ALA A 175 22.71 -13.31 -4.06
N LYS A 176 21.94 -13.62 -3.03
CA LYS A 176 22.11 -14.83 -2.19
C LYS A 176 21.25 -16.00 -2.63
N SER A 177 20.45 -15.86 -3.65
CA SER A 177 19.52 -16.90 -4.11
C SER A 177 20.11 -17.69 -5.27
N GLU A 178 19.73 -18.96 -5.39
CA GLU A 178 20.16 -19.81 -6.50
C GLU A 178 19.45 -19.42 -7.79
N ASN A 179 18.20 -19.05 -7.67
CA ASN A 179 17.36 -18.50 -8.73
C ASN A 179 16.22 -17.70 -8.13
N VAL A 180 15.50 -16.98 -8.99
CA VAL A 180 14.33 -16.17 -8.61
C VAL A 180 13.14 -16.63 -9.43
N LEU A 181 12.00 -16.85 -8.78
CA LEU A 181 10.73 -17.06 -9.44
C LEU A 181 9.86 -15.84 -9.18
N ILE A 182 9.15 -15.37 -10.21
CA ILE A 182 8.36 -14.13 -10.16
C ILE A 182 6.94 -14.48 -10.58
N MET A 183 5.95 -13.97 -9.86
CA MET A 183 4.55 -14.08 -10.24
C MET A 183 3.77 -12.81 -9.92
N GLY A 184 2.68 -12.58 -10.65
CA GLY A 184 1.67 -11.58 -10.38
C GLY A 184 0.35 -12.19 -9.93
N HIS A 185 -0.75 -11.48 -10.21
CA HIS A 185 -2.09 -12.02 -10.01
C HIS A 185 -2.54 -12.90 -11.19
N ALA A 186 -3.52 -13.78 -10.95
CA ALA A 186 -4.22 -14.51 -12.01
C ALA A 186 -4.86 -13.49 -12.98
N HIS A 187 -4.84 -13.82 -14.29
CA HIS A 187 -5.25 -12.90 -15.36
C HIS A 187 -4.47 -11.58 -15.34
N ALA A 188 -3.14 -11.69 -15.37
CA ALA A 188 -2.23 -10.55 -15.33
C ALA A 188 -2.64 -9.44 -16.30
N ASP A 189 -2.52 -8.21 -15.85
CA ASP A 189 -2.67 -7.02 -16.67
C ASP A 189 -1.32 -6.36 -17.00
N HIS A 190 -1.34 -5.17 -17.57
CA HIS A 190 -0.12 -4.46 -17.95
C HIS A 190 0.75 -4.07 -16.75
N ASP A 191 0.15 -3.82 -15.57
CA ASP A 191 0.94 -3.46 -14.38
C ASP A 191 1.59 -4.69 -13.76
N ALA A 192 0.85 -5.79 -13.64
CA ALA A 192 1.41 -7.06 -13.21
C ALA A 192 2.56 -7.52 -14.11
N LEU A 193 2.38 -7.48 -15.45
CA LEU A 193 3.42 -7.86 -16.40
C LEU A 193 4.61 -6.89 -16.34
N GLY A 194 4.36 -5.58 -16.42
CA GLY A 194 5.43 -4.57 -16.44
C GLY A 194 6.28 -4.61 -15.18
N SER A 195 5.66 -4.75 -14.01
CA SER A 195 6.38 -4.86 -12.74
C SER A 195 7.18 -6.17 -12.62
N CYS A 196 6.63 -7.30 -13.08
CA CYS A 196 7.36 -8.58 -13.13
C CYS A 196 8.58 -8.52 -14.05
N VAL A 197 8.45 -7.92 -15.24
CA VAL A 197 9.56 -7.73 -16.19
C VAL A 197 10.63 -6.82 -15.61
N GLY A 198 10.25 -5.72 -14.93
CA GLY A 198 11.19 -4.84 -14.22
C GLY A 198 11.97 -5.59 -13.14
N LEU A 199 11.32 -6.48 -12.37
CA LEU A 199 11.99 -7.31 -11.37
C LEU A 199 12.92 -8.36 -11.99
N ALA A 200 12.55 -8.92 -13.14
CA ALA A 200 13.44 -9.83 -13.89
C ALA A 200 14.68 -9.11 -14.41
N ALA A 201 14.54 -7.85 -14.88
CA ALA A 201 15.68 -7.01 -15.24
C ALA A 201 16.62 -6.77 -14.05
N LEU A 202 16.09 -6.55 -12.83
CA LEU A 202 16.90 -6.45 -11.63
C LEU A 202 17.64 -7.75 -11.30
N CYS A 203 16.97 -8.90 -11.42
CA CYS A 203 17.60 -10.20 -11.20
C CYS A 203 18.76 -10.44 -12.18
N ARG A 204 18.56 -10.13 -13.45
CA ARG A 204 19.60 -10.17 -14.49
C ARG A 204 20.79 -9.26 -14.15
N TYR A 205 20.53 -8.03 -13.74
CA TYR A 205 21.55 -7.09 -13.28
C TYR A 205 22.37 -7.66 -12.11
N CYS A 206 21.70 -8.37 -11.20
CA CYS A 206 22.38 -9.09 -10.11
C CYS A 206 23.08 -10.39 -10.52
N GLY A 207 22.98 -10.80 -11.79
CA GLY A 207 23.58 -12.03 -12.30
C GLY A 207 22.87 -13.32 -11.86
N VAL A 208 21.58 -13.23 -11.50
CA VAL A 208 20.77 -14.37 -11.02
C VAL A 208 19.69 -14.71 -12.03
N ASP A 209 19.54 -16.00 -12.35
CA ASP A 209 18.51 -16.49 -13.26
C ASP A 209 17.12 -16.27 -12.67
N ALA A 210 16.21 -15.72 -13.48
CA ALA A 210 14.83 -15.44 -13.09
C ALA A 210 13.83 -16.05 -14.07
N LYS A 211 12.71 -16.54 -13.56
CA LYS A 211 11.57 -17.01 -14.35
C LYS A 211 10.30 -16.31 -13.90
N ILE A 212 9.47 -15.90 -14.85
CA ILE A 212 8.16 -15.27 -14.62
C ILE A 212 7.09 -16.30 -14.96
N ALA A 213 6.23 -16.62 -13.99
CA ALA A 213 5.04 -17.43 -14.22
C ALA A 213 3.99 -16.59 -14.97
N MET A 214 3.55 -17.01 -16.14
CA MET A 214 2.61 -16.30 -16.97
C MET A 214 1.63 -17.26 -17.65
N GLU A 215 0.39 -16.80 -17.83
CA GLU A 215 -0.64 -17.45 -18.63
C GLU A 215 -0.50 -16.99 -20.09
N ASN A 216 -0.11 -17.87 -21.01
CA ASN A 216 0.14 -17.52 -22.40
C ASN A 216 -1.14 -17.22 -23.20
N ASP A 217 -2.31 -17.64 -22.74
CA ASP A 217 -3.60 -17.42 -23.39
C ASP A 217 -4.28 -16.10 -22.94
N ASN A 218 -3.59 -15.27 -22.19
CA ASN A 218 -4.11 -13.98 -21.73
C ASN A 218 -4.08 -12.92 -22.86
N GLU A 219 -5.22 -12.77 -23.55
CA GLU A 219 -5.36 -11.81 -24.66
C GLU A 219 -5.09 -10.35 -24.26
N ASN A 220 -5.24 -9.99 -22.98
CA ASN A 220 -5.05 -8.62 -22.51
C ASN A 220 -3.59 -8.15 -22.58
N ILE A 221 -2.63 -9.08 -22.49
CA ILE A 221 -1.20 -8.79 -22.46
C ILE A 221 -0.43 -9.39 -23.64
N SER A 222 -1.11 -10.00 -24.60
CA SER A 222 -0.47 -10.66 -25.76
C SER A 222 0.47 -9.71 -26.51
N ALA A 223 0.04 -8.49 -26.79
CA ALA A 223 0.88 -7.48 -27.46
C ALA A 223 2.11 -7.08 -26.61
N CYS A 224 2.00 -7.14 -25.29
CA CYS A 224 3.11 -6.89 -24.38
C CYS A 224 4.11 -8.04 -24.39
N LEU A 225 3.63 -9.28 -24.38
CA LEU A 225 4.48 -10.48 -24.49
C LEU A 225 5.22 -10.49 -25.83
N ASP A 226 4.53 -10.27 -26.95
CA ASP A 226 5.14 -10.14 -28.27
C ASP A 226 6.23 -9.04 -28.34
N CYS A 227 6.02 -7.94 -27.59
CA CYS A 227 7.00 -6.86 -27.53
C CYS A 227 8.27 -7.27 -26.79
N ILE A 228 8.11 -7.87 -25.59
CA ILE A 228 9.26 -8.19 -24.74
C ILE A 228 10.02 -9.44 -25.22
N GLU A 229 9.37 -10.37 -25.89
CA GLU A 229 10.03 -11.55 -26.49
C GLU A 229 11.01 -11.18 -27.61
N GLN A 230 10.87 -10.00 -28.21
CA GLN A 230 11.84 -9.46 -29.17
C GLN A 230 13.16 -9.04 -28.52
N ASP A 231 13.15 -8.82 -27.21
CA ASP A 231 14.37 -8.54 -26.44
C ASP A 231 15.06 -9.87 -26.06
N GLU A 232 16.24 -10.12 -26.63
CA GLU A 232 17.05 -11.32 -26.33
C GLU A 232 17.27 -11.52 -24.83
N ALA A 233 17.25 -10.45 -24.05
CA ALA A 233 17.42 -10.47 -22.60
C ALA A 233 16.28 -11.18 -21.86
N PHE A 234 15.13 -11.31 -22.46
CA PHE A 234 13.93 -11.92 -21.89
C PHE A 234 13.44 -13.16 -22.63
N SER A 235 14.17 -13.61 -23.67
CA SER A 235 13.78 -14.74 -24.54
C SER A 235 13.47 -16.06 -23.82
N ASN A 236 13.97 -16.26 -22.60
CA ASN A 236 13.75 -17.48 -21.81
C ASN A 236 13.25 -17.19 -20.39
N VAL A 237 12.65 -16.02 -20.16
CA VAL A 237 12.23 -15.60 -18.82
C VAL A 237 10.82 -16.08 -18.49
N PHE A 238 9.93 -16.16 -19.49
CA PHE A 238 8.56 -16.58 -19.30
C PHE A 238 8.42 -18.09 -19.27
N VAL A 239 7.59 -18.58 -18.36
CA VAL A 239 7.28 -20.00 -18.15
C VAL A 239 5.79 -20.12 -17.85
N GLU A 240 5.13 -21.15 -18.40
CA GLU A 240 3.75 -21.46 -18.10
C GLU A 240 3.53 -21.66 -16.59
N CYS A 241 2.37 -21.20 -16.10
CA CYS A 241 2.04 -21.33 -14.69
C CYS A 241 2.10 -22.76 -14.17
N GLU A 242 1.75 -23.76 -15.00
CA GLU A 242 1.81 -25.17 -14.65
C GLU A 242 3.25 -25.71 -14.52
N GLU A 243 4.20 -25.13 -15.24
CA GLU A 243 5.59 -25.61 -15.31
C GLU A 243 6.52 -24.91 -14.31
N ILE A 244 6.12 -23.75 -13.75
CA ILE A 244 7.01 -22.93 -12.93
C ILE A 244 7.51 -23.66 -11.66
N LEU A 245 6.76 -24.61 -11.14
CA LEU A 245 7.14 -25.41 -9.97
C LEU A 245 8.38 -26.28 -10.22
N ASP A 246 8.65 -26.67 -11.45
CA ASP A 246 9.82 -27.46 -11.84
C ASP A 246 11.14 -26.68 -11.68
N PHE A 247 11.04 -25.35 -11.59
CA PHE A 247 12.19 -24.46 -11.39
C PHE A 247 12.49 -24.19 -9.91
N VAL A 248 11.70 -24.71 -8.97
CA VAL A 248 11.95 -24.52 -7.53
C VAL A 248 13.22 -25.23 -7.10
N ARG A 249 14.12 -24.49 -6.46
CA ARG A 249 15.40 -24.99 -5.89
C ARG A 249 15.44 -24.73 -4.38
N PRO A 250 16.37 -25.35 -3.64
CA PRO A 250 16.43 -25.20 -2.18
C PRO A 250 16.55 -23.73 -1.70
N ASN A 251 17.22 -22.87 -2.46
CA ASN A 251 17.42 -21.47 -2.13
C ASN A 251 16.74 -20.51 -3.12
N THR A 252 15.60 -20.92 -3.68
CA THR A 252 14.76 -20.06 -4.53
C THR A 252 14.21 -18.89 -3.73
N LEU A 253 14.23 -17.69 -4.33
CA LEU A 253 13.50 -16.52 -3.87
C LEU A 253 12.25 -16.33 -4.74
N LEU A 254 11.10 -16.14 -4.12
CA LEU A 254 9.86 -15.82 -4.78
C LEU A 254 9.60 -14.32 -4.69
N LEU A 255 9.45 -13.66 -5.83
CA LEU A 255 8.99 -12.27 -5.91
C LEU A 255 7.53 -12.26 -6.37
N ILE A 256 6.68 -11.59 -5.61
CA ILE A 256 5.26 -11.45 -5.90
C ILE A 256 5.01 -9.98 -6.16
N SER A 257 4.52 -9.65 -7.36
CA SER A 257 4.29 -8.26 -7.78
C SER A 257 2.83 -8.01 -8.12
N ASP A 258 2.35 -6.82 -7.79
CA ASP A 258 1.01 -6.33 -8.09
C ASP A 258 -0.13 -7.16 -7.47
N VAL A 259 0.18 -7.89 -6.42
CA VAL A 259 -0.82 -8.67 -5.68
C VAL A 259 -0.33 -9.00 -4.28
N CYS A 260 -1.20 -8.86 -3.27
CA CYS A 260 -0.93 -9.27 -1.89
C CYS A 260 -1.98 -10.21 -1.30
N ASN A 261 -2.98 -10.62 -2.08
CA ASN A 261 -4.00 -11.58 -1.66
C ASN A 261 -3.68 -12.97 -2.19
N PRO A 262 -3.37 -13.98 -1.34
CA PRO A 262 -3.02 -15.32 -1.79
C PRO A 262 -4.09 -16.01 -2.66
N ARG A 263 -5.35 -15.60 -2.56
CA ARG A 263 -6.44 -16.17 -3.36
C ARG A 263 -6.43 -15.74 -4.82
N THR A 264 -5.69 -14.71 -5.14
CA THR A 264 -5.59 -14.13 -6.49
C THR A 264 -4.20 -14.25 -7.08
N PHE A 265 -3.28 -14.97 -6.44
CA PHE A 265 -1.96 -15.29 -7.01
C PHE A 265 -2.13 -16.12 -8.29
N SER A 266 -1.27 -15.89 -9.29
CA SER A 266 -1.30 -16.69 -10.51
C SER A 266 -0.95 -18.16 -10.26
N VAL A 267 -0.04 -18.43 -9.31
CA VAL A 267 0.35 -19.79 -8.89
C VAL A 267 0.38 -19.86 -7.36
N PRO A 268 -0.77 -20.14 -6.69
CA PRO A 268 -0.84 -20.23 -5.22
C PRO A 268 0.11 -21.29 -4.64
N GLU A 269 0.29 -22.41 -5.34
CA GLU A 269 1.17 -23.52 -4.94
C GLU A 269 2.62 -23.07 -4.83
N LEU A 270 3.07 -22.11 -5.64
CA LEU A 270 4.41 -21.54 -5.58
C LEU A 270 4.65 -20.84 -4.24
N TYR A 271 3.66 -20.07 -3.77
CA TYR A 271 3.71 -19.42 -2.46
C TYR A 271 3.70 -20.42 -1.30
N GLU A 272 2.99 -21.55 -1.44
CA GLU A 272 2.97 -22.61 -0.44
C GLU A 272 4.31 -23.34 -0.32
N ASN A 273 5.02 -23.53 -1.44
CA ASN A 273 6.26 -24.28 -1.53
C ASN A 273 7.51 -23.43 -1.26
N VAL A 274 7.50 -22.14 -1.59
CA VAL A 274 8.66 -21.23 -1.45
C VAL A 274 8.45 -20.27 -0.29
N ARG A 275 9.08 -20.55 0.86
CA ARG A 275 8.94 -19.71 2.07
C ARG A 275 9.72 -18.40 2.02
N ARG A 276 10.72 -18.31 1.17
CA ARG A 276 11.52 -17.10 0.96
C ARG A 276 10.82 -16.22 -0.06
N CYS A 277 9.89 -15.40 0.36
CA CYS A 277 9.13 -14.55 -0.54
C CYS A 277 9.26 -13.05 -0.20
N VAL A 278 9.11 -12.24 -1.23
CA VAL A 278 9.01 -10.78 -1.20
C VAL A 278 7.71 -10.38 -1.90
N ILE A 279 6.98 -9.43 -1.33
CA ILE A 279 5.76 -8.89 -1.92
C ILE A 279 5.96 -7.41 -2.20
N ILE A 280 5.70 -6.98 -3.45
CA ILE A 280 5.72 -5.59 -3.90
C ILE A 280 4.36 -5.30 -4.52
N ASP A 281 3.56 -4.45 -3.86
CA ASP A 281 2.18 -4.24 -4.27
C ASP A 281 1.69 -2.83 -3.88
N HIS A 282 0.78 -2.29 -4.66
CA HIS A 282 0.09 -1.04 -4.36
C HIS A 282 -1.36 -1.26 -3.91
N HIS A 283 -1.83 -2.49 -3.94
CA HIS A 283 -3.13 -2.86 -3.40
C HIS A 283 -3.10 -2.92 -1.87
N ARG A 284 -4.27 -3.00 -1.27
CA ARG A 284 -4.42 -3.09 0.18
C ARG A 284 -4.42 -4.53 0.62
N LEU A 285 -3.67 -4.80 1.66
CA LEU A 285 -3.71 -6.10 2.31
C LEU A 285 -5.12 -6.34 2.85
N ALA A 286 -5.91 -7.13 2.13
CA ALA A 286 -7.29 -7.45 2.48
C ALA A 286 -7.41 -8.66 3.42
N SER A 287 -6.35 -9.47 3.56
CA SER A 287 -6.31 -10.68 4.39
C SER A 287 -4.93 -10.87 4.99
N GLU A 288 -4.87 -11.52 6.16
CA GLU A 288 -3.59 -11.94 6.74
C GLU A 288 -2.91 -12.98 5.84
N LEU A 289 -1.62 -12.78 5.64
CA LEU A 289 -0.80 -13.76 4.93
C LEU A 289 -0.55 -14.97 5.84
N PRO A 290 -0.61 -16.22 5.33
CA PRO A 290 -0.34 -17.43 6.10
C PRO A 290 1.03 -17.44 6.80
N TYR A 291 2.00 -16.73 6.24
CA TYR A 291 3.31 -16.50 6.85
C TYR A 291 3.88 -15.14 6.37
N PRO A 292 4.72 -14.48 7.19
CA PRO A 292 5.25 -13.17 6.83
C PRO A 292 6.30 -13.30 5.71
N PRO A 293 6.24 -12.44 4.67
CA PRO A 293 7.29 -12.36 3.67
C PRO A 293 8.59 -11.80 4.27
N LEU A 294 9.72 -12.04 3.61
CA LEU A 294 11.03 -11.48 3.98
C LEU A 294 11.01 -9.95 3.82
N ILE A 295 10.40 -9.47 2.75
CA ILE A 295 10.12 -8.05 2.52
C ILE A 295 8.64 -7.93 2.15
N SER A 296 7.94 -6.99 2.80
CA SER A 296 6.59 -6.57 2.45
C SER A 296 6.63 -5.10 2.06
N TYR A 297 6.66 -4.83 0.75
CA TYR A 297 6.63 -3.48 0.20
C TYR A 297 5.24 -3.21 -0.41
N ILE A 298 4.27 -3.08 0.48
CA ILE A 298 2.89 -2.76 0.12
C ILE A 298 2.69 -1.26 0.36
N GLU A 299 2.36 -0.51 -0.71
CA GLU A 299 2.27 0.95 -0.67
C GLU A 299 0.99 1.45 -1.39
N PRO A 300 -0.16 1.48 -0.70
CA PRO A 300 -1.44 1.88 -1.31
C PRO A 300 -1.50 3.34 -1.82
N ALA A 301 -0.46 4.14 -1.53
CA ALA A 301 -0.34 5.50 -2.04
C ALA A 301 0.43 5.57 -3.37
N ALA A 302 1.01 4.48 -3.82
CA ALA A 302 1.59 4.36 -5.16
C ALA A 302 0.49 4.21 -6.20
N SER A 303 0.75 4.67 -7.41
CA SER A 303 -0.22 4.57 -8.50
C SER A 303 -0.30 3.16 -9.09
N SER A 304 0.78 2.39 -8.99
CA SER A 304 0.93 1.08 -9.61
C SER A 304 2.12 0.31 -9.00
N ALA A 305 2.18 -0.99 -9.19
CA ALA A 305 3.34 -1.81 -8.83
C ALA A 305 4.56 -1.47 -9.72
N SER A 306 4.34 -1.14 -10.98
CA SER A 306 5.38 -0.65 -11.91
C SER A 306 6.03 0.65 -11.41
N GLU A 307 5.26 1.57 -10.76
CA GLU A 307 5.84 2.75 -10.08
C GLU A 307 6.82 2.32 -9.00
N LEU A 308 6.41 1.38 -8.12
CA LEU A 308 7.25 0.90 -7.02
C LEU A 308 8.52 0.21 -7.51
N VAL A 309 8.40 -0.63 -8.54
CA VAL A 309 9.55 -1.31 -9.15
C VAL A 309 10.47 -0.30 -9.82
N ALA A 310 9.95 0.67 -10.59
CA ALA A 310 10.76 1.73 -11.20
C ALA A 310 11.57 2.52 -10.17
N GLU A 311 10.97 2.83 -9.01
CA GLU A 311 11.69 3.48 -7.91
C GLU A 311 12.80 2.60 -7.30
N ILE A 312 12.59 1.29 -7.23
CA ILE A 312 13.62 0.34 -6.78
C ILE A 312 14.79 0.35 -7.78
N LEU A 313 14.49 0.22 -9.08
CA LEU A 313 15.49 0.19 -10.14
C LEU A 313 16.31 1.49 -10.16
N GLU A 314 15.67 2.67 -10.06
CA GLU A 314 16.33 3.99 -9.98
C GLU A 314 17.36 4.07 -8.84
N GLN A 315 17.18 3.32 -7.74
CA GLN A 315 18.08 3.38 -6.59
C GLN A 315 19.31 2.50 -6.72
N VAL A 316 19.26 1.42 -7.51
CA VAL A 316 20.29 0.37 -7.50
C VAL A 316 20.89 0.06 -8.87
N MET A 317 20.22 0.45 -9.96
CA MET A 317 20.71 0.21 -11.31
C MET A 317 21.27 1.51 -11.92
N PRO A 318 22.43 1.45 -12.58
CA PRO A 318 22.91 2.56 -13.41
C PRO A 318 21.96 2.82 -14.58
N ALA A 319 21.96 4.05 -15.10
CA ALA A 319 21.18 4.40 -16.28
C ALA A 319 21.63 3.56 -17.52
N GLY A 320 20.64 3.12 -18.32
CA GLY A 320 20.87 2.32 -19.52
C GLY A 320 20.98 0.82 -19.30
N GLU A 321 20.71 0.32 -18.09
CA GLU A 321 20.76 -1.12 -17.76
C GLU A 321 19.43 -1.84 -18.07
N ILE A 322 18.33 -1.14 -18.22
CA ILE A 322 17.05 -1.73 -18.68
C ILE A 322 16.82 -1.40 -20.17
N SER A 323 16.23 -2.36 -20.88
CA SER A 323 15.89 -2.17 -22.30
C SER A 323 14.73 -1.21 -22.47
N LYS A 324 14.62 -0.64 -23.67
CA LYS A 324 13.48 0.20 -24.02
C LYS A 324 12.15 -0.56 -23.89
N GLU A 325 12.12 -1.81 -24.32
CA GLU A 325 10.96 -2.70 -24.25
C GLU A 325 10.50 -2.90 -22.81
N CYS A 326 11.43 -3.20 -21.89
CA CYS A 326 11.14 -3.29 -20.47
C CYS A 326 10.60 -1.96 -19.91
N ALA A 327 11.21 -0.85 -20.26
CA ALA A 327 10.78 0.47 -19.81
C ALA A 327 9.38 0.86 -20.39
N ASP A 328 9.09 0.49 -21.63
CA ASP A 328 7.76 0.70 -22.28
C ASP A 328 6.68 -0.13 -21.58
N LEU A 329 6.95 -1.40 -21.22
CA LEU A 329 6.00 -2.23 -20.49
C LEU A 329 5.70 -1.68 -19.09
N MET A 330 6.73 -1.29 -18.34
CA MET A 330 6.52 -0.68 -17.02
C MET A 330 5.73 0.63 -17.13
N LEU A 331 6.00 1.44 -18.15
CA LEU A 331 5.24 2.66 -18.40
C LEU A 331 3.79 2.36 -18.79
N ALA A 332 3.54 1.28 -19.55
CA ALA A 332 2.19 0.83 -19.87
C ALA A 332 1.40 0.45 -18.61
N GLY A 333 2.00 -0.29 -17.66
CA GLY A 333 1.39 -0.58 -16.37
C GLY A 333 0.99 0.70 -15.63
N MET A 334 1.91 1.66 -15.50
CA MET A 334 1.60 2.95 -14.88
C MET A 334 0.47 3.70 -15.61
N LEU A 335 0.41 3.66 -16.95
CA LEU A 335 -0.63 4.28 -17.74
C LEU A 335 -2.00 3.64 -17.53
N LEU A 336 -2.05 2.31 -17.35
CA LEU A 336 -3.28 1.58 -17.07
C LEU A 336 -3.90 2.08 -15.76
N ASP A 337 -3.19 2.00 -14.67
CA ASP A 337 -3.68 2.25 -13.32
C ASP A 337 -3.99 3.72 -13.05
N THR A 338 -3.32 4.60 -13.75
CA THR A 338 -3.53 6.05 -13.65
C THR A 338 -4.55 6.59 -14.65
N ASP A 339 -5.16 5.73 -15.47
CA ASP A 339 -5.99 6.17 -16.60
C ASP A 339 -5.25 7.25 -17.41
N GLN A 340 -4.06 6.90 -17.92
CA GLN A 340 -3.18 7.79 -18.66
C GLN A 340 -2.77 9.07 -17.89
N PHE A 341 -2.43 8.92 -16.62
CA PHE A 341 -2.06 9.98 -15.69
C PHE A 341 -3.17 10.97 -15.34
N THR A 342 -4.44 10.61 -15.56
CA THR A 342 -5.59 11.46 -15.23
C THR A 342 -6.04 11.31 -13.77
N ARG A 343 -5.73 10.19 -13.12
CA ARG A 343 -6.12 9.89 -11.73
C ARG A 343 -5.04 9.13 -10.97
N ASN A 344 -5.15 9.11 -9.64
CA ASN A 344 -4.24 8.39 -8.73
C ASN A 344 -2.76 8.73 -8.93
N THR A 345 -2.43 9.93 -9.41
CA THR A 345 -1.07 10.35 -9.68
C THR A 345 -0.51 11.24 -8.59
N GLY A 346 0.77 11.10 -8.31
CA GLY A 346 1.53 11.94 -7.40
C GLY A 346 2.87 12.34 -7.99
N VAL A 347 3.67 13.10 -7.24
CA VAL A 347 5.03 13.48 -7.69
C VAL A 347 5.89 12.24 -7.94
N ARG A 348 5.67 11.17 -7.17
CA ARG A 348 6.40 9.89 -7.34
C ARG A 348 6.07 9.24 -8.66
N THR A 349 4.80 9.17 -9.03
CA THR A 349 4.34 8.64 -10.32
C THR A 349 5.06 9.33 -11.48
N PHE A 350 5.11 10.66 -11.46
CA PHE A 350 5.83 11.42 -12.49
C PHE A 350 7.36 11.27 -12.38
N SER A 351 7.93 11.06 -11.18
CA SER A 351 9.36 10.76 -11.01
C SER A 351 9.72 9.40 -11.60
N ALA A 352 8.91 8.37 -11.34
CA ALA A 352 9.09 7.04 -11.92
C ALA A 352 8.92 7.05 -13.44
N ALA A 353 7.90 7.74 -13.95
CA ALA A 353 7.72 7.94 -15.39
C ALA A 353 8.90 8.70 -16.04
N LEU A 354 9.47 9.69 -15.34
CA LEU A 354 10.68 10.38 -15.80
C LEU A 354 11.90 9.45 -15.86
N TYR A 355 12.08 8.60 -14.84
CA TYR A 355 13.12 7.57 -14.84
C TYR A 355 12.95 6.64 -16.05
N LEU A 356 11.78 6.04 -16.24
CA LEU A 356 11.50 5.15 -17.38
C LEU A 356 11.70 5.86 -18.72
N ARG A 357 11.32 7.15 -18.81
CA ARG A 357 11.60 7.96 -20.01
C ARG A 357 13.09 8.14 -20.26
N GLY A 358 13.87 8.29 -19.19
CA GLY A 358 15.35 8.35 -19.25
C GLY A 358 15.96 7.04 -19.76
N GLU A 359 15.34 5.90 -19.44
CA GLU A 359 15.71 4.57 -19.92
C GLU A 359 15.19 4.25 -21.35
N GLY A 360 14.52 5.19 -22.00
CA GLY A 360 14.11 5.09 -23.39
C GLY A 360 12.62 4.81 -23.62
N ALA A 361 11.82 4.69 -22.56
CA ALA A 361 10.37 4.50 -22.74
C ALA A 361 9.72 5.60 -23.56
N ASP A 362 8.81 5.22 -24.47
CA ASP A 362 8.02 6.16 -25.24
C ASP A 362 6.52 6.03 -24.94
N PRO A 363 5.86 7.10 -24.45
CA PRO A 363 4.43 7.04 -24.15
C PRO A 363 3.53 6.63 -25.32
N ALA A 364 3.97 6.88 -26.57
CA ALA A 364 3.21 6.47 -27.74
C ALA A 364 3.34 4.96 -27.99
N ASP A 365 4.55 4.40 -27.77
CA ASP A 365 4.80 2.96 -27.87
C ASP A 365 4.10 2.23 -26.73
N ALA A 366 4.25 2.70 -25.49
CA ALA A 366 3.55 2.15 -24.32
C ALA A 366 2.01 2.14 -24.53
N LYS A 367 1.44 3.18 -25.15
CA LYS A 367 0.01 3.21 -25.49
C LYS A 367 -0.40 2.22 -26.57
N ARG A 368 0.48 1.84 -27.48
CA ARG A 368 0.19 0.83 -28.48
C ARG A 368 -0.01 -0.56 -27.89
N LEU A 369 0.60 -0.81 -26.74
CA LEU A 369 0.48 -2.09 -26.01
C LEU A 369 -0.95 -2.34 -25.49
N PHE A 370 -1.78 -1.29 -25.34
CA PHE A 370 -3.21 -1.43 -24.98
C PHE A 370 -4.11 -1.87 -26.14
N ARG A 371 -3.60 -1.94 -27.35
CA ARG A 371 -4.39 -2.40 -28.49
C ARG A 371 -4.40 -3.92 -28.46
N SER A 372 -5.45 -4.51 -27.89
CA SER A 372 -5.77 -5.90 -28.14
C SER A 372 -5.89 -6.13 -29.66
N SER A 373 -5.45 -7.29 -30.13
CA SER A 373 -5.59 -7.74 -31.53
C SER A 373 -7.07 -7.84 -31.94
N LEU A 374 -7.70 -6.70 -32.17
CA LEU A 374 -8.99 -6.54 -32.82
C LEU A 374 -8.78 -5.95 -34.23
N ASP A 375 -7.97 -6.63 -35.04
CA ASP A 375 -7.94 -6.45 -36.51
C ASP A 375 -7.75 -7.80 -37.22
#